data_5807c9a7ca7ea873e9fbb55a320cf936
#
_entry.id   5807c9a7ca7ea873e9fbb55a320cf936
#
_cell.length_a   1.000
_cell.length_b   1.000
_cell.length_c   1.000
_cell.angle_alpha   90.00
_cell.angle_beta   90.00
_cell.angle_gamma   90.00
#
_symmetry.space_group_name_H-M   'P 1'
#
loop_
_entity.id
_entity.type
_entity.pdbx_description
1 polymer ?
#
loop_
_entity_poly.entity_id
_entity_poly.type
_entity_poly.pdbx_seq_one_letter_code
_entity_poly.pdbx_strand_id
1 'polypeptide(L)'
;MYKNIFKYDDMKRSEHMAVRTTVGWYFWTHQLLEISGPDVTAFLDYMYPNDITSLAVGRDRYTTMLDEQGEIIDDVVIMRMDKERYWVSTLYATKTDDWWYFHQGNFNVEWREITDEWEMYAVQGPKSRDLVESLVRDSVSNLKFFAHMDTEIDQMPCLINRSGFSGEKFGYEIYIHPENRDALEALIKPAAEKLGGKEVTEFQVMAWTLPTEANYYYMRDLAHTNPFE
;
A
#
# COMPACT_ATOMS: atom_id res chain seq x y z
N MET A 1 2.81 10.96 24.75
CA MET A 1 1.67 11.37 23.91
C MET A 1 0.54 10.34 23.90
N TYR A 2 0.81 9.04 23.90
CA TYR A 2 -0.17 7.96 23.70
C TYR A 2 -0.73 7.30 24.96
N LYS A 3 -0.43 7.81 26.15
CA LYS A 3 -0.90 7.23 27.43
C LYS A 3 -2.42 7.13 27.56
N ASN A 4 -3.15 7.89 26.78
CA ASN A 4 -4.62 7.95 26.84
C ASN A 4 -5.32 7.51 25.55
N ILE A 5 -4.57 7.08 24.51
CA ILE A 5 -5.19 6.58 23.29
C ILE A 5 -6.00 5.34 23.64
N PHE A 6 -7.25 5.30 23.23
CA PHE A 6 -8.17 4.20 23.57
C PHE A 6 -8.20 3.85 25.05
N LYS A 7 -8.20 4.84 25.95
CA LYS A 7 -8.14 4.63 27.40
C LYS A 7 -9.18 3.64 27.93
N TYR A 8 -10.32 3.54 27.26
CA TYR A 8 -11.44 2.69 27.65
C TYR A 8 -11.71 1.55 26.65
N ASP A 9 -10.78 1.30 25.71
CA ASP A 9 -10.87 0.25 24.72
C ASP A 9 -9.55 -0.53 24.69
N ASP A 10 -9.49 -1.58 25.51
CA ASP A 10 -8.29 -2.38 25.68
C ASP A 10 -7.89 -3.15 24.41
N MET A 11 -8.87 -3.52 23.56
CA MET A 11 -8.59 -4.24 22.31
C MET A 11 -7.88 -3.31 21.32
N LYS A 12 -8.47 -2.16 20.99
CA LYS A 12 -7.87 -1.17 20.09
C LYS A 12 -6.51 -0.71 20.60
N ARG A 13 -6.40 -0.46 21.92
CA ARG A 13 -5.13 -0.10 22.53
C ARG A 13 -4.09 -1.21 22.35
N SER A 14 -4.47 -2.44 22.59
CA SER A 14 -3.58 -3.60 22.44
C SER A 14 -3.08 -3.78 21.01
N GLU A 15 -3.95 -3.61 20.02
CA GLU A 15 -3.61 -3.68 18.59
C GLU A 15 -2.70 -2.53 18.18
N HIS A 16 -3.04 -1.30 18.55
CA HIS A 16 -2.22 -0.12 18.30
C HIS A 16 -0.81 -0.28 18.87
N MET A 17 -0.71 -0.72 20.13
CA MET A 17 0.57 -0.93 20.80
C MET A 17 1.37 -2.09 20.22
N ALA A 18 0.74 -3.11 19.66
CA ALA A 18 1.44 -4.19 18.96
C ALA A 18 2.23 -3.63 17.77
N VAL A 19 1.61 -2.76 16.95
CA VAL A 19 2.30 -2.09 15.84
C VAL A 19 3.45 -1.21 16.34
N ARG A 20 3.30 -0.51 17.46
CA ARG A 20 4.34 0.39 18.00
C ARG A 20 5.49 -0.34 18.69
N THR A 21 5.26 -1.51 19.26
CA THR A 21 6.27 -2.17 20.12
C THR A 21 6.82 -3.48 19.57
N THR A 22 6.07 -4.13 18.67
CA THR A 22 6.40 -5.42 18.09
C THR A 22 6.10 -5.47 16.59
N VAL A 23 5.02 -6.12 16.22
CA VAL A 23 4.50 -6.17 14.86
C VAL A 23 2.99 -6.37 14.88
N GLY A 24 2.29 -5.59 14.08
CA GLY A 24 0.90 -5.81 13.72
C GLY A 24 0.80 -6.23 12.25
N TRP A 25 -0.12 -7.11 11.95
CA TRP A 25 -0.45 -7.46 10.57
C TRP A 25 -1.95 -7.38 10.36
N TYR A 26 -2.37 -7.03 9.15
CA TYR A 26 -3.78 -6.86 8.84
C TYR A 26 -4.03 -6.94 7.33
N PHE A 27 -5.19 -7.46 6.98
CA PHE A 27 -5.71 -7.36 5.64
C PHE A 27 -6.11 -5.91 5.35
N TRP A 28 -5.68 -5.40 4.20
CA TRP A 28 -6.03 -4.05 3.77
C TRP A 28 -6.49 -4.07 2.32
N THR A 29 -7.69 -3.60 2.09
CA THR A 29 -8.22 -3.44 0.73
C THR A 29 -7.78 -2.10 0.16
N HIS A 30 -6.84 -2.14 -0.77
CA HIS A 30 -6.62 -1.07 -1.73
C HIS A 30 -7.34 -1.43 -3.01
N GLN A 31 -7.70 -0.42 -3.80
CA GLN A 31 -8.04 -0.62 -5.19
C GLN A 31 -6.76 -0.54 -6.01
N LEU A 32 -6.62 -1.40 -6.99
CA LEU A 32 -5.38 -1.56 -7.74
C LEU A 32 -5.67 -1.52 -9.25
N LEU A 33 -4.99 -0.59 -9.93
CA LEU A 33 -5.02 -0.46 -11.38
C LEU A 33 -3.69 -0.91 -11.96
N GLU A 34 -3.73 -1.70 -13.02
CA GLU A 34 -2.57 -1.96 -13.87
C GLU A 34 -2.66 -1.10 -15.12
N ILE A 35 -1.59 -0.38 -15.44
CA ILE A 35 -1.47 0.45 -16.62
C ILE A 35 -0.20 0.10 -17.39
N SER A 36 -0.29 0.01 -18.72
CA SER A 36 0.81 -0.36 -19.60
C SER A 36 0.76 0.37 -20.94
N GLY A 37 1.84 0.28 -21.68
CA GLY A 37 1.98 0.83 -23.04
C GLY A 37 3.27 1.62 -23.25
N PRO A 38 3.60 1.91 -24.52
CA PRO A 38 4.86 2.60 -24.83
C PRO A 38 4.94 4.03 -24.25
N ASP A 39 3.79 4.68 -24.03
CA ASP A 39 3.72 6.04 -23.50
C ASP A 39 3.40 6.11 -22.00
N VAL A 40 3.33 4.95 -21.30
CA VAL A 40 2.84 4.88 -19.93
C VAL A 40 3.64 5.75 -18.95
N THR A 41 4.96 5.78 -19.07
CA THR A 41 5.79 6.62 -18.20
C THR A 41 5.51 8.11 -18.42
N ALA A 42 5.38 8.54 -19.67
CA ALA A 42 5.07 9.93 -20.02
C ALA A 42 3.65 10.32 -19.60
N PHE A 43 2.70 9.40 -19.74
CA PHE A 43 1.33 9.61 -19.30
C PHE A 43 1.24 9.76 -17.79
N LEU A 44 1.85 8.86 -17.01
CA LEU A 44 1.86 8.98 -15.55
C LEU A 44 2.60 10.22 -15.06
N ASP A 45 3.68 10.63 -15.73
CA ASP A 45 4.40 11.87 -15.41
C ASP A 45 3.57 13.13 -15.74
N TYR A 46 2.69 13.05 -16.72
CA TYR A 46 1.71 14.10 -17.03
C TYR A 46 0.57 14.16 -16.00
N MET A 47 0.09 13.00 -15.52
CA MET A 47 -1.05 12.90 -14.62
C MET A 47 -0.72 13.22 -13.16
N TYR A 48 0.54 13.10 -12.75
CA TYR A 48 0.96 13.20 -11.34
C TYR A 48 2.08 14.22 -11.16
N PRO A 49 2.07 15.01 -10.06
CA PRO A 49 3.04 16.10 -9.87
C PRO A 49 4.46 15.64 -9.53
N ASN A 50 4.64 14.40 -9.08
CA ASN A 50 5.98 13.86 -8.80
C ASN A 50 6.61 13.28 -10.06
N ASP A 51 7.93 13.41 -10.19
CA ASP A 51 8.70 12.85 -11.29
C ASP A 51 8.58 11.32 -11.36
N ILE A 52 7.89 10.83 -12.38
CA ILE A 52 7.75 9.40 -12.67
C ILE A 52 8.82 8.93 -13.66
N THR A 53 9.39 9.84 -14.45
CA THR A 53 10.39 9.50 -15.46
C THR A 53 11.65 8.90 -14.84
N SER A 54 12.05 9.36 -13.67
CA SER A 54 13.22 8.88 -12.92
C SER A 54 12.95 7.61 -12.08
N LEU A 55 11.70 7.15 -12.01
CA LEU A 55 11.35 5.97 -11.21
C LEU A 55 11.92 4.71 -11.87
N ALA A 56 12.81 4.00 -11.17
CA ALA A 56 13.39 2.76 -11.68
C ALA A 56 12.40 1.57 -11.53
N VAL A 57 12.54 0.53 -12.36
CA VAL A 57 11.82 -0.74 -12.20
C VAL A 57 12.10 -1.32 -10.80
N GLY A 58 11.08 -1.83 -10.13
CA GLY A 58 11.14 -2.32 -8.76
C GLY A 58 11.08 -1.21 -7.70
N ARG A 59 10.77 0.03 -8.11
CA ARG A 59 10.63 1.19 -7.21
C ARG A 59 9.22 1.74 -7.24
N ASP A 60 8.88 2.42 -6.15
CA ASP A 60 7.57 3.01 -5.96
C ASP A 60 7.65 4.51 -5.71
N ARG A 61 6.57 5.20 -5.99
CA ARG A 61 6.40 6.64 -5.78
C ARG A 61 5.04 6.92 -5.16
N TYR A 62 5.05 7.49 -3.96
CA TYR A 62 3.85 8.10 -3.41
C TYR A 62 3.65 9.48 -4.04
N THR A 63 2.45 9.76 -4.48
CA THR A 63 2.08 11.02 -5.13
C THR A 63 0.59 11.30 -4.95
N THR A 64 0.15 12.48 -5.36
CA THR A 64 -1.25 12.87 -5.36
C THR A 64 -1.76 13.03 -6.79
N MET A 65 -3.03 12.73 -7.02
CA MET A 65 -3.73 13.10 -8.24
C MET A 65 -4.46 14.42 -8.00
N LEU A 66 -4.24 15.39 -8.86
CA LEU A 66 -4.79 16.75 -8.73
C LEU A 66 -5.74 17.04 -9.88
N ASP A 67 -6.74 17.88 -9.61
CA ASP A 67 -7.57 18.47 -10.64
C ASP A 67 -6.88 19.68 -11.32
N GLU A 68 -7.57 20.33 -12.26
CA GLU A 68 -7.06 21.49 -12.99
C GLU A 68 -6.88 22.74 -12.11
N GLN A 69 -7.49 22.79 -10.94
CA GLN A 69 -7.36 23.85 -9.94
C GLN A 69 -6.24 23.56 -8.93
N GLY A 70 -5.65 22.38 -8.99
CA GLY A 70 -4.61 21.92 -8.06
C GLY A 70 -5.17 21.33 -6.75
N GLU A 71 -6.47 21.03 -6.71
CA GLU A 71 -7.11 20.38 -5.57
C GLU A 71 -6.88 18.86 -5.65
N ILE A 72 -6.81 18.21 -4.48
CA ILE A 72 -6.50 16.79 -4.41
C ILE A 72 -7.74 15.96 -4.74
N ILE A 73 -7.63 15.10 -5.77
CA ILE A 73 -8.62 14.09 -6.13
C ILE A 73 -8.39 12.81 -5.32
N ASP A 74 -7.12 12.35 -5.28
CA ASP A 74 -6.70 11.13 -4.59
C ASP A 74 -5.22 11.17 -4.24
N ASP A 75 -4.76 10.28 -3.37
CA ASP A 75 -3.36 9.95 -3.18
C ASP A 75 -3.10 8.50 -3.59
N VAL A 76 -1.97 8.26 -4.23
CA VAL A 76 -1.67 6.97 -4.83
C VAL A 76 -0.23 6.54 -4.58
N VAL A 77 -0.01 5.23 -4.65
CA VAL A 77 1.33 4.66 -4.78
C VAL A 77 1.48 4.10 -6.19
N ILE A 78 2.40 4.66 -6.94
CA ILE A 78 2.76 4.19 -8.28
C ILE A 78 3.94 3.24 -8.15
N MET A 79 3.78 2.01 -8.58
CA MET A 79 4.77 0.93 -8.52
C MET A 79 5.23 0.60 -9.93
N ARG A 80 6.52 0.77 -10.23
CA ARG A 80 7.04 0.43 -11.57
C ARG A 80 7.38 -1.05 -11.66
N MET A 81 6.46 -1.83 -12.21
CA MET A 81 6.55 -3.28 -12.32
C MET A 81 7.52 -3.73 -13.41
N ASP A 82 7.56 -2.98 -14.53
CA ASP A 82 8.41 -3.25 -15.68
C ASP A 82 8.72 -1.94 -16.43
N LYS A 83 9.45 -2.03 -17.52
CA LYS A 83 9.80 -0.86 -18.36
C LYS A 83 8.56 -0.07 -18.81
N GLU A 84 7.51 -0.78 -19.21
CA GLU A 84 6.29 -0.23 -19.79
C GLU A 84 5.02 -0.71 -19.06
N ARG A 85 5.14 -1.07 -17.75
CA ARG A 85 4.02 -1.55 -16.94
C ARG A 85 4.15 -1.05 -15.51
N TYR A 86 3.04 -0.52 -14.98
CA TYR A 86 2.93 0.01 -13.63
C TYR A 86 1.68 -0.52 -12.93
N TRP A 87 1.75 -0.63 -11.63
CA TRP A 87 0.58 -0.70 -10.77
C TRP A 87 0.37 0.62 -10.07
N VAL A 88 -0.89 0.99 -9.91
CA VAL A 88 -1.30 2.19 -9.19
C VAL A 88 -2.29 1.79 -8.10
N SER A 89 -1.80 1.85 -6.86
CA SER A 89 -2.62 1.61 -5.67
C SER A 89 -3.32 2.92 -5.29
N THR A 90 -4.64 2.90 -5.24
CA THR A 90 -5.53 4.03 -5.06
C THR A 90 -6.63 3.72 -4.05
N LEU A 91 -7.29 4.73 -3.52
CA LEU A 91 -8.52 4.55 -2.73
C LEU A 91 -9.79 4.71 -3.58
N TYR A 92 -9.66 5.27 -4.77
CA TYR A 92 -10.79 5.65 -5.63
C TYR A 92 -10.53 5.25 -7.10
N ALA A 93 -10.46 3.94 -7.39
CA ALA A 93 -10.16 3.43 -8.74
C ALA A 93 -11.10 4.02 -9.80
N THR A 94 -12.40 4.15 -9.52
CA THR A 94 -13.35 4.74 -10.46
C THR A 94 -13.02 6.20 -10.78
N LYS A 95 -12.64 7.02 -9.78
CA LYS A 95 -12.21 8.41 -10.04
C LYS A 95 -10.93 8.46 -10.85
N THR A 96 -9.99 7.57 -10.54
CA THR A 96 -8.73 7.48 -11.26
C THR A 96 -8.95 7.06 -12.71
N ASP A 97 -9.79 6.05 -12.94
CA ASP A 97 -10.19 5.58 -14.27
C ASP A 97 -10.83 6.70 -15.10
N ASP A 98 -11.84 7.36 -14.56
CA ASP A 98 -12.53 8.46 -15.20
C ASP A 98 -11.57 9.62 -15.53
N TRP A 99 -10.70 10.00 -14.59
CA TRP A 99 -9.75 11.08 -14.76
C TRP A 99 -8.68 10.75 -15.79
N TRP A 100 -8.16 9.51 -15.81
CA TRP A 100 -7.23 9.04 -16.83
C TRP A 100 -7.88 9.01 -18.22
N TYR A 101 -9.09 8.48 -18.31
CA TYR A 101 -9.84 8.46 -19.56
C TYR A 101 -10.04 9.86 -20.14
N PHE A 102 -10.39 10.82 -19.31
CA PHE A 102 -10.59 12.20 -19.72
C PHE A 102 -9.30 12.86 -20.24
N HIS A 103 -8.13 12.51 -19.67
CA HIS A 103 -6.85 13.11 -20.00
C HIS A 103 -5.94 12.27 -20.89
N GLN A 104 -6.35 11.05 -21.28
CA GLN A 104 -5.54 10.14 -22.10
C GLN A 104 -5.03 10.78 -23.39
N GLY A 105 -5.84 11.60 -24.04
CA GLY A 105 -5.45 12.31 -25.27
C GLY A 105 -4.92 11.36 -26.34
N ASN A 106 -3.68 11.59 -26.77
CA ASN A 106 -2.99 10.77 -27.78
C ASN A 106 -1.97 9.79 -27.18
N PHE A 107 -1.90 9.65 -25.86
CA PHE A 107 -1.00 8.67 -25.25
C PHE A 107 -1.44 7.23 -25.59
N ASN A 108 -0.50 6.43 -26.04
CA ASN A 108 -0.73 5.02 -26.31
C ASN A 108 -0.54 4.20 -25.03
N VAL A 109 -1.60 4.16 -24.23
CA VAL A 109 -1.68 3.45 -22.95
C VAL A 109 -3.00 2.71 -22.85
N GLU A 110 -2.98 1.63 -22.11
CA GLU A 110 -4.15 0.84 -21.72
C GLU A 110 -4.07 0.51 -20.23
N TRP A 111 -5.21 0.41 -19.57
CA TRP A 111 -5.29 0.05 -18.15
C TRP A 111 -6.53 -0.77 -17.85
N ARG A 112 -6.46 -1.44 -16.71
CA ARG A 112 -7.57 -2.21 -16.15
C ARG A 112 -7.48 -2.25 -14.63
N GLU A 113 -8.60 -2.42 -13.99
CA GLU A 113 -8.63 -2.70 -12.56
C GLU A 113 -8.26 -4.17 -12.31
N ILE A 114 -7.39 -4.39 -11.33
CA ILE A 114 -6.90 -5.71 -10.90
C ILE A 114 -7.13 -5.95 -9.40
N THR A 115 -8.00 -5.17 -8.77
CA THR A 115 -8.31 -5.25 -7.35
C THR A 115 -8.71 -6.67 -6.92
N ASP A 116 -9.53 -7.34 -7.71
CA ASP A 116 -10.02 -8.69 -7.40
C ASP A 116 -8.97 -9.80 -7.66
N GLU A 117 -7.86 -9.47 -8.31
CA GLU A 117 -6.78 -10.42 -8.59
C GLU A 117 -5.73 -10.46 -7.48
N TRP A 118 -5.66 -9.42 -6.66
CA TRP A 118 -4.64 -9.26 -5.63
C TRP A 118 -5.23 -8.81 -4.29
N GLU A 119 -4.80 -9.48 -3.24
CA GLU A 119 -5.06 -9.09 -1.87
C GLU A 119 -3.79 -8.54 -1.23
N MET A 120 -3.95 -7.56 -0.38
CA MET A 120 -2.83 -6.92 0.29
C MET A 120 -2.91 -7.08 1.81
N TYR A 121 -1.81 -7.58 2.37
CA TYR A 121 -1.61 -7.65 3.81
C TYR A 121 -0.53 -6.68 4.24
N ALA A 122 -0.86 -5.77 5.13
CA ALA A 122 0.11 -4.88 5.75
C ALA A 122 0.75 -5.56 6.96
N VAL A 123 2.07 -5.46 7.07
CA VAL A 123 2.89 -5.97 8.18
C VAL A 123 3.71 -4.79 8.71
N GLN A 124 3.32 -4.23 9.85
CA GLN A 124 3.83 -2.96 10.33
C GLN A 124 4.40 -3.06 11.73
N GLY A 125 5.51 -2.37 11.99
CA GLY A 125 6.11 -2.28 13.32
C GLY A 125 7.59 -2.65 13.37
N PRO A 126 8.26 -2.45 14.53
CA PRO A 126 9.71 -2.65 14.68
C PRO A 126 10.21 -4.04 14.28
N LYS A 127 9.37 -5.08 14.43
CA LYS A 127 9.70 -6.46 14.10
C LYS A 127 9.09 -6.94 12.77
N SER A 128 8.55 -6.04 11.96
CA SER A 128 7.93 -6.41 10.68
C SER A 128 8.93 -7.07 9.73
N ARG A 129 10.19 -6.61 9.73
CA ARG A 129 11.25 -7.27 8.95
C ARG A 129 11.47 -8.71 9.39
N ASP A 130 11.57 -8.96 10.68
CA ASP A 130 11.83 -10.30 11.22
C ASP A 130 10.67 -11.24 10.87
N LEU A 131 9.45 -10.73 10.90
CA LEU A 131 8.27 -11.49 10.51
C LEU A 131 8.32 -11.85 9.02
N VAL A 132 8.50 -10.87 8.14
CA VAL A 132 8.51 -11.10 6.69
C VAL A 132 9.68 -12.01 6.29
N GLU A 133 10.90 -11.77 6.81
CA GLU A 133 12.07 -12.63 6.58
C GLU A 133 11.81 -14.09 6.97
N SER A 134 11.00 -14.34 7.97
CA SER A 134 10.68 -15.71 8.42
C SER A 134 9.71 -16.44 7.48
N LEU A 135 9.06 -15.75 6.57
CA LEU A 135 8.04 -16.28 5.68
C LEU A 135 8.51 -16.40 4.22
N VAL A 136 9.28 -15.42 3.75
CA VAL A 136 9.65 -15.31 2.35
C VAL A 136 10.83 -16.20 1.97
N ARG A 137 10.84 -16.67 0.71
CA ARG A 137 11.98 -17.41 0.15
C ARG A 137 13.21 -16.53 -0.02
N ASP A 138 13.03 -15.34 -0.57
CA ASP A 138 14.12 -14.43 -0.89
C ASP A 138 14.17 -13.30 0.14
N SER A 139 15.37 -13.01 0.67
CA SER A 139 15.55 -12.05 1.75
C SER A 139 15.13 -10.62 1.35
N VAL A 140 14.35 -9.99 2.23
CA VAL A 140 13.93 -8.57 2.12
C VAL A 140 14.87 -7.61 2.86
N SER A 141 15.98 -8.09 3.43
CA SER A 141 16.89 -7.31 4.27
C SER A 141 17.48 -6.09 3.56
N ASN A 142 17.72 -6.20 2.24
CA ASN A 142 18.25 -5.15 1.38
C ASN A 142 17.16 -4.39 0.60
N LEU A 143 15.90 -4.78 0.73
CA LEU A 143 14.81 -4.09 0.07
C LEU A 143 14.71 -2.64 0.61
N LYS A 144 14.77 -1.66 -0.27
CA LYS A 144 14.72 -0.25 0.10
C LYS A 144 13.29 0.19 0.40
N PHE A 145 13.13 1.25 1.17
CA PHE A 145 11.82 1.87 1.35
C PHE A 145 11.28 2.38 -0.01
N PHE A 146 10.00 2.18 -0.25
CA PHE A 146 9.36 2.36 -1.55
C PHE A 146 10.08 1.57 -2.66
N ALA A 147 10.18 0.27 -2.44
CA ALA A 147 10.61 -0.71 -3.43
C ALA A 147 9.88 -2.03 -3.20
N HIS A 148 9.67 -2.74 -4.29
CA HIS A 148 9.05 -4.04 -4.29
C HIS A 148 9.92 -5.10 -4.95
N MET A 149 9.59 -6.37 -4.69
CA MET A 149 10.20 -7.53 -5.31
C MET A 149 9.22 -8.69 -5.38
N ASP A 150 9.29 -9.46 -6.44
CA ASP A 150 8.62 -10.76 -6.54
C ASP A 150 9.37 -11.80 -5.74
N THR A 151 8.65 -12.65 -5.02
CA THR A 151 9.18 -13.78 -4.26
C THR A 151 8.08 -14.82 -4.04
N GLU A 152 8.30 -15.73 -3.10
CA GLU A 152 7.33 -16.75 -2.70
C GLU A 152 7.27 -16.88 -1.18
N ILE A 153 6.07 -17.19 -0.67
CA ILE A 153 5.83 -17.63 0.70
C ILE A 153 5.25 -19.04 0.61
N ASP A 154 5.96 -20.06 1.08
CA ASP A 154 5.56 -21.48 1.01
C ASP A 154 5.06 -21.89 -0.40
N GLN A 155 5.84 -21.57 -1.43
CA GLN A 155 5.55 -21.81 -2.85
C GLN A 155 4.37 -20.97 -3.42
N MET A 156 3.75 -20.10 -2.64
CA MET A 156 2.76 -19.13 -3.11
C MET A 156 3.49 -17.92 -3.70
N PRO A 157 3.34 -17.64 -5.00
CA PRO A 157 3.90 -16.42 -5.59
C PRO A 157 3.31 -15.19 -4.91
N CYS A 158 4.16 -14.23 -4.56
CA CYS A 158 3.75 -12.98 -3.95
C CYS A 158 4.68 -11.83 -4.35
N LEU A 159 4.18 -10.62 -4.19
CA LEU A 159 4.99 -9.42 -4.29
C LEU A 159 5.12 -8.82 -2.89
N ILE A 160 6.35 -8.53 -2.48
CA ILE A 160 6.64 -7.83 -1.23
C ILE A 160 7.03 -6.40 -1.56
N ASN A 161 6.25 -5.47 -1.05
CA ASN A 161 6.56 -4.05 -1.10
C ASN A 161 7.04 -3.58 0.29
N ARG A 162 8.16 -2.89 0.36
CA ARG A 162 8.59 -2.24 1.60
C ARG A 162 7.96 -0.85 1.69
N SER A 163 6.80 -0.80 2.26
CA SER A 163 5.93 0.36 2.35
C SER A 163 5.08 0.31 3.62
N GLY A 164 4.27 1.33 3.83
CA GLY A 164 3.26 1.40 4.87
C GLY A 164 3.06 2.82 5.39
N PHE A 165 1.84 3.07 5.85
CA PHE A 165 1.37 4.37 6.31
C PHE A 165 1.06 4.37 7.81
N SER A 166 1.61 3.42 8.57
CA SER A 166 1.46 3.35 10.02
C SER A 166 2.36 4.34 10.80
N GLY A 167 3.33 4.94 10.12
CA GLY A 167 4.37 5.78 10.73
C GLY A 167 5.55 5.00 11.29
N GLU A 168 5.54 3.67 11.17
CA GLU A 168 6.68 2.85 11.57
C GLU A 168 7.82 2.92 10.56
N LYS A 169 9.06 2.86 11.07
CA LYS A 169 10.27 2.85 10.23
C LYS A 169 10.36 1.60 9.34
N PHE A 170 9.80 0.49 9.81
CA PHE A 170 9.74 -0.76 9.10
C PHE A 170 8.28 -1.14 8.90
N GLY A 171 7.95 -1.38 7.66
CA GLY A 171 6.65 -1.84 7.21
C GLY A 171 6.79 -2.53 5.87
N TYR A 172 5.93 -3.50 5.65
CA TYR A 172 5.84 -4.26 4.41
C TYR A 172 4.39 -4.46 4.03
N GLU A 173 4.16 -4.58 2.75
CA GLU A 173 2.88 -4.97 2.16
C GLU A 173 3.13 -6.25 1.36
N ILE A 174 2.32 -7.27 1.62
CA ILE A 174 2.37 -8.57 0.96
C ILE A 174 1.18 -8.62 0.02
N TYR A 175 1.44 -8.67 -1.28
CA TYR A 175 0.41 -8.86 -2.30
C TYR A 175 0.40 -10.33 -2.71
N ILE A 176 -0.77 -10.97 -2.62
CA ILE A 176 -1.00 -12.38 -2.97
C ILE A 176 -2.27 -12.52 -3.78
N HIS A 177 -2.39 -13.62 -4.51
CA HIS A 177 -3.66 -13.99 -5.13
C HIS A 177 -4.69 -14.46 -4.07
N PRO A 178 -5.99 -14.13 -4.24
CA PRO A 178 -7.03 -14.38 -3.25
C PRO A 178 -7.17 -15.85 -2.81
N GLU A 179 -6.88 -16.80 -3.71
CA GLU A 179 -6.91 -18.23 -3.39
C GLU A 179 -5.87 -18.66 -2.33
N ASN A 180 -4.86 -17.83 -2.08
CA ASN A 180 -3.80 -18.09 -1.11
C ASN A 180 -4.06 -17.45 0.26
N ARG A 181 -5.18 -16.77 0.45
CA ARG A 181 -5.53 -16.07 1.68
C ARG A 181 -5.37 -16.93 2.93
N ASP A 182 -6.14 -18.02 2.98
CA ASP A 182 -6.18 -18.89 4.17
C ASP A 182 -4.80 -19.49 4.47
N ALA A 183 -4.05 -19.84 3.43
CA ALA A 183 -2.70 -20.38 3.57
C ALA A 183 -1.72 -19.33 4.13
N LEU A 184 -1.76 -18.09 3.64
CA LEU A 184 -0.95 -17.01 4.19
C LEU A 184 -1.31 -16.72 5.64
N GLU A 185 -2.60 -16.61 5.98
CA GLU A 185 -3.04 -16.34 7.35
C GLU A 185 -2.63 -17.44 8.33
N ALA A 186 -2.67 -18.70 7.89
CA ALA A 186 -2.17 -19.84 8.69
C ALA A 186 -0.66 -19.77 8.98
N LEU A 187 0.12 -19.09 8.14
CA LEU A 187 1.56 -18.91 8.32
C LEU A 187 1.89 -17.62 9.10
N ILE A 188 1.28 -16.50 8.74
CA ILE A 188 1.61 -15.19 9.30
C ILE A 188 1.21 -15.07 10.76
N LYS A 189 0.05 -15.63 11.15
CA LYS A 189 -0.47 -15.54 12.51
C LYS A 189 0.49 -16.14 13.54
N PRO A 190 0.88 -17.44 13.47
CA PRO A 190 1.80 -18.01 14.45
C PRO A 190 3.19 -17.39 14.38
N ALA A 191 3.63 -16.92 13.23
CA ALA A 191 4.92 -16.24 13.08
C ALA A 191 4.90 -14.87 13.80
N ALA A 192 3.81 -14.10 13.67
CA ALA A 192 3.64 -12.85 14.39
C ALA A 192 3.56 -13.07 15.92
N GLU A 193 2.80 -14.07 16.38
CA GLU A 193 2.65 -14.42 17.80
C GLU A 193 3.99 -14.76 18.45
N LYS A 194 4.88 -15.48 17.76
CA LYS A 194 6.26 -15.79 18.24
C LYS A 194 7.08 -14.52 18.49
N LEU A 195 6.80 -13.44 17.78
CA LEU A 195 7.46 -12.15 17.93
C LEU A 195 6.76 -11.24 18.97
N GLY A 196 5.65 -11.72 19.56
CA GLY A 196 4.81 -10.95 20.46
C GLY A 196 3.88 -9.98 19.73
N GLY A 197 3.71 -10.18 18.43
CA GLY A 197 2.80 -9.43 17.57
C GLY A 197 1.40 -10.02 17.51
N LYS A 198 0.53 -9.40 16.74
CA LYS A 198 -0.86 -9.85 16.56
C LYS A 198 -1.48 -9.32 15.28
N GLU A 199 -2.61 -9.90 14.95
CA GLU A 199 -3.52 -9.34 13.98
C GLU A 199 -4.14 -8.03 14.51
N VAL A 200 -4.27 -7.06 13.62
CA VAL A 200 -5.00 -5.81 13.86
C VAL A 200 -6.31 -5.92 13.10
N THR A 201 -7.42 -5.96 13.84
CA THR A 201 -8.77 -6.14 13.29
C THR A 201 -9.58 -4.85 13.30
N GLU A 202 -9.18 -3.90 14.12
CA GLU A 202 -9.88 -2.64 14.32
C GLU A 202 -9.54 -1.59 13.25
N PHE A 203 -10.49 -1.32 12.37
CA PHE A 203 -10.33 -0.36 11.28
C PHE A 203 -9.87 1.02 11.77
N GLN A 204 -10.36 1.49 12.92
CA GLN A 204 -9.93 2.76 13.48
C GLN A 204 -8.44 2.80 13.84
N VAL A 205 -7.85 1.65 14.19
CA VAL A 205 -6.41 1.55 14.44
C VAL A 205 -5.64 1.69 13.14
N MET A 206 -6.01 0.92 12.13
CA MET A 206 -5.33 0.88 10.83
C MET A 206 -5.44 2.19 10.06
N ALA A 207 -6.66 2.68 9.89
CA ALA A 207 -6.96 3.78 8.98
C ALA A 207 -6.89 5.16 9.64
N TRP A 208 -6.93 5.22 10.96
CA TRP A 208 -7.01 6.51 11.65
C TRP A 208 -5.86 6.74 12.62
N THR A 209 -5.78 5.97 13.72
CA THR A 209 -4.87 6.36 14.81
C THR A 209 -3.40 6.17 14.48
N LEU A 210 -3.04 5.11 13.77
CA LEU A 210 -1.65 4.89 13.34
C LEU A 210 -1.17 5.98 12.36
N PRO A 211 -1.89 6.29 11.27
CA PRO A 211 -1.49 7.35 10.34
C PRO A 211 -1.51 8.74 10.99
N THR A 212 -2.53 9.05 11.79
CA THR A 212 -2.65 10.36 12.44
C THR A 212 -1.50 10.61 13.42
N GLU A 213 -1.04 9.60 14.16
CA GLU A 213 0.15 9.71 15.00
C GLU A 213 1.41 10.04 14.20
N ALA A 214 1.49 9.56 12.97
CA ALA A 214 2.59 9.82 12.06
C ALA A 214 2.49 11.20 11.38
N ASN A 215 1.46 11.99 11.71
CA ASN A 215 1.09 13.24 11.05
C ASN A 215 0.74 13.07 9.57
N TYR A 216 0.23 11.90 9.18
CA TYR A 216 -0.39 11.73 7.89
C TYR A 216 -1.80 12.29 7.92
N TYR A 217 -2.19 12.95 6.85
CA TYR A 217 -3.55 13.43 6.67
C TYR A 217 -4.44 12.24 6.28
N TYR A 218 -5.69 12.30 6.72
CA TYR A 218 -6.69 11.37 6.23
C TYR A 218 -7.23 11.91 4.91
N MET A 219 -7.00 11.20 3.83
CA MET A 219 -7.32 11.68 2.49
C MET A 219 -8.80 12.04 2.30
N ARG A 220 -9.68 11.31 2.98
CA ARG A 220 -11.11 11.61 2.96
C ARG A 220 -11.45 13.03 3.45
N ASP A 221 -10.58 13.62 4.27
CA ASP A 221 -10.73 14.98 4.76
C ASP A 221 -10.11 16.03 3.80
N LEU A 222 -9.26 15.60 2.88
CA LEU A 222 -8.53 16.46 1.94
C LEU A 222 -9.07 16.36 0.50
N ALA A 223 -9.49 15.17 0.08
CA ALA A 223 -10.01 14.93 -1.26
C ALA A 223 -11.50 15.34 -1.33
N HIS A 224 -11.75 16.64 -1.41
CA HIS A 224 -13.10 17.18 -1.47
C HIS A 224 -13.67 17.23 -2.88
N THR A 225 -12.81 17.13 -3.87
CA THR A 225 -13.18 17.40 -5.24
C THR A 225 -13.74 16.16 -5.94
N ASN A 226 -14.90 16.34 -6.50
CA ASN A 226 -15.33 15.55 -7.63
C ASN A 226 -14.82 16.28 -8.88
N PRO A 227 -13.84 15.75 -9.64
CA PRO A 227 -13.26 16.46 -10.77
C PRO A 227 -14.26 16.73 -11.92
N PHE A 228 -15.48 16.19 -11.81
CA PHE A 228 -16.56 16.32 -12.78
C PHE A 228 -17.73 17.20 -12.29
N GLU A 229 -17.64 17.81 -11.12
CA GLU A 229 -18.55 18.83 -10.61
C GLU A 229 -17.98 20.24 -10.81
#